data_8849d31ac3d7b3f6655d884ae8c773ed
#
_entry.id   8849d31ac3d7b3f6655d884ae8c773ed
#
_cell.length_a   1.000
_cell.length_b   1.000
_cell.length_c   1.000
_cell.angle_alpha   90.00
_cell.angle_beta   90.00
_cell.angle_gamma   90.00
#
_symmetry.space_group_name_H-M   'P 1'
#
loop_
_entity.id
_entity.type
_entity.pdbx_description
1 polymer ?
#
loop_
_entity_poly.entity_id
_entity_poly.type
_entity_poly.pdbx_seq_one_letter_code
_entity_poly.pdbx_strand_id
1 'polypeptide(L)'
;MFKKLILMIAMVFSTLLLANDKEIRIAAAGYPMNEIVKIAAKDLEKKGYDVKITLLTDYVTANKGLAAGDFDANFHQHQPFMQVFNEKNNANLVKVESVYDVYVGFYSTKYTKKSQIPNGAKVAIPNDPTNQDRALRILAKEGLISLKNKNGLYNLSDVINTKKNLQFLAIPIPSLVQAYKEADLAFNWPSHMLKIGVHVKDALFTETGSKGRYSIILASRKDNANSQKIKDLAKAMRSASVKKFLKDNYSQEGYPVF
;
A
#
# COMPACT_ATOMS: atom_id res chain seq x y z
N MET A 1 -42.49 38.82 -7.48
CA MET A 1 -41.78 37.80 -8.29
C MET A 1 -40.35 37.56 -7.82
N PHE A 2 -39.56 38.57 -7.48
CA PHE A 2 -38.14 38.41 -7.06
C PHE A 2 -37.86 37.49 -5.84
N LYS A 3 -38.71 37.56 -4.78
CA LYS A 3 -38.54 36.74 -3.58
C LYS A 3 -38.70 35.21 -3.81
N LYS A 4 -39.61 34.83 -4.76
CA LYS A 4 -39.78 33.39 -5.10
C LYS A 4 -38.66 32.84 -5.95
N LEU A 5 -38.01 33.68 -6.78
CA LEU A 5 -36.86 33.28 -7.60
C LEU A 5 -35.59 33.04 -6.76
N ILE A 6 -35.36 33.90 -5.73
CA ILE A 6 -34.22 33.73 -4.79
C ILE A 6 -34.37 32.45 -3.97
N LEU A 7 -35.58 32.08 -3.55
CA LEU A 7 -35.83 30.85 -2.79
C LEU A 7 -35.59 29.59 -3.65
N MET A 8 -35.94 29.64 -4.93
CA MET A 8 -35.73 28.53 -5.86
C MET A 8 -34.25 28.32 -6.20
N ILE A 9 -33.48 29.41 -6.37
CA ILE A 9 -32.03 29.34 -6.59
C ILE A 9 -31.29 28.81 -5.34
N ALA A 10 -31.68 29.22 -4.14
CA ALA A 10 -31.11 28.71 -2.89
C ALA A 10 -31.40 27.21 -2.68
N MET A 11 -32.56 26.72 -3.08
CA MET A 11 -32.93 25.31 -2.97
C MET A 11 -32.17 24.43 -3.97
N VAL A 12 -31.93 24.91 -5.20
CA VAL A 12 -31.11 24.20 -6.22
C VAL A 12 -29.64 24.18 -5.81
N PHE A 13 -29.12 25.25 -5.22
CA PHE A 13 -27.75 25.29 -4.71
C PHE A 13 -27.53 24.36 -3.52
N SER A 14 -28.51 24.24 -2.63
CA SER A 14 -28.46 23.31 -1.49
C SER A 14 -28.52 21.86 -1.91
N THR A 15 -29.24 21.50 -2.97
CA THR A 15 -29.29 20.13 -3.51
C THR A 15 -28.02 19.73 -4.24
N LEU A 16 -27.37 20.67 -4.93
CA LEU A 16 -26.07 20.44 -5.56
C LEU A 16 -24.96 20.22 -4.54
N LEU A 17 -24.94 20.96 -3.41
CA LEU A 17 -24.01 20.76 -2.30
C LEU A 17 -24.23 19.40 -1.62
N LEU A 18 -25.48 18.98 -1.39
CA LEU A 18 -25.81 17.68 -0.79
C LEU A 18 -25.48 16.49 -1.71
N ALA A 19 -25.58 16.66 -3.04
CA ALA A 19 -25.20 15.62 -4.00
C ALA A 19 -23.68 15.36 -3.99
N ASN A 20 -22.86 16.39 -3.77
CA ASN A 20 -21.42 16.27 -3.71
C ASN A 20 -20.90 15.61 -2.41
N ASP A 21 -21.68 15.72 -1.31
CA ASP A 21 -21.33 15.10 -0.02
C ASP A 21 -21.55 13.58 0.00
N LYS A 22 -22.31 13.03 -0.95
CA LYS A 22 -22.58 11.60 -1.07
C LYS A 22 -21.70 10.87 -2.08
N GLU A 23 -20.91 11.59 -2.86
CA GLU A 23 -19.90 10.98 -3.74
C GLU A 23 -18.59 10.76 -2.98
N ILE A 24 -18.01 9.55 -3.12
CA ILE A 24 -16.69 9.19 -2.62
C ILE A 24 -15.82 8.72 -3.80
N ARG A 25 -14.79 9.48 -4.11
CA ARG A 25 -13.81 9.12 -5.16
C ARG A 25 -12.59 8.51 -4.48
N ILE A 26 -12.32 7.24 -4.75
CA ILE A 26 -11.19 6.52 -4.15
C ILE A 26 -10.28 5.91 -5.21
N ALA A 27 -8.97 6.18 -5.11
CA ALA A 27 -7.95 5.50 -5.88
C ALA A 27 -7.47 4.24 -5.14
N ALA A 28 -7.44 3.10 -5.81
CA ALA A 28 -6.98 1.84 -5.24
C ALA A 28 -5.97 1.14 -6.16
N ALA A 29 -5.07 0.36 -5.58
CA ALA A 29 -4.24 -0.57 -6.34
C ALA A 29 -5.03 -1.85 -6.68
N GLY A 30 -4.39 -2.78 -7.41
CA GLY A 30 -4.99 -4.07 -7.75
C GLY A 30 -5.32 -4.96 -6.55
N TYR A 31 -5.54 -6.25 -6.80
CA TYR A 31 -5.87 -7.24 -5.76
C TYR A 31 -4.84 -7.25 -4.61
N PRO A 32 -5.25 -7.33 -3.36
CA PRO A 32 -6.62 -7.43 -2.83
C PRO A 32 -7.30 -6.06 -2.59
N MET A 33 -6.61 -4.94 -2.79
CA MET A 33 -7.04 -3.59 -2.39
C MET A 33 -8.33 -3.17 -3.09
N ASN A 34 -8.42 -3.42 -4.41
CA ASN A 34 -9.62 -3.13 -5.18
C ASN A 34 -10.85 -3.93 -4.68
N GLU A 35 -10.67 -5.19 -4.29
CA GLU A 35 -11.76 -6.01 -3.78
C GLU A 35 -12.21 -5.55 -2.39
N ILE A 36 -11.27 -5.16 -1.53
CA ILE A 36 -11.59 -4.56 -0.23
C ILE A 36 -12.44 -3.29 -0.40
N VAL A 37 -12.05 -2.41 -1.34
CA VAL A 37 -12.82 -1.18 -1.62
C VAL A 37 -14.20 -1.50 -2.18
N LYS A 38 -14.33 -2.48 -3.09
CA LYS A 38 -15.64 -2.91 -3.62
C LYS A 38 -16.56 -3.46 -2.53
N ILE A 39 -16.02 -4.21 -1.57
CA ILE A 39 -16.79 -4.71 -0.42
C ILE A 39 -17.25 -3.55 0.45
N ALA A 40 -16.36 -2.60 0.75
CA ALA A 40 -16.70 -1.40 1.51
C ALA A 40 -17.73 -0.52 0.78
N ALA A 41 -17.65 -0.40 -0.55
CA ALA A 41 -18.59 0.35 -1.37
C ALA A 41 -20.02 -0.16 -1.22
N LYS A 42 -20.23 -1.49 -1.22
CA LYS A 42 -21.58 -2.08 -1.00
C LYS A 42 -22.20 -1.68 0.33
N ASP A 43 -21.41 -1.52 1.38
CA ASP A 43 -21.89 -1.08 2.68
C ASP A 43 -22.17 0.44 2.71
N LEU A 44 -21.44 1.21 1.92
CA LEU A 44 -21.62 2.65 1.75
C LEU A 44 -22.83 2.98 0.87
N GLU A 45 -23.06 2.20 -0.19
CA GLU A 45 -24.25 2.33 -1.06
C GLU A 45 -25.56 2.21 -0.27
N LYS A 46 -25.63 1.30 0.73
CA LYS A 46 -26.76 1.18 1.65
C LYS A 46 -27.00 2.43 2.47
N LYS A 47 -26.00 3.30 2.63
CA LYS A 47 -26.08 4.60 3.30
C LYS A 47 -26.29 5.76 2.32
N GLY A 48 -26.51 5.46 1.04
CA GLY A 48 -26.77 6.44 -0.02
C GLY A 48 -25.51 7.09 -0.57
N TYR A 49 -24.32 6.52 -0.37
CA TYR A 49 -23.10 6.99 -1.02
C TYR A 49 -22.96 6.39 -2.43
N ASP A 50 -22.41 7.20 -3.34
CA ASP A 50 -21.97 6.79 -4.67
C ASP A 50 -20.42 6.67 -4.64
N VAL A 51 -19.90 5.46 -4.72
CA VAL A 51 -18.45 5.22 -4.60
C VAL A 51 -17.83 5.01 -5.97
N LYS A 52 -17.01 5.96 -6.39
CA LYS A 52 -16.23 5.92 -7.65
C LYS A 52 -14.84 5.38 -7.39
N ILE A 53 -14.56 4.18 -7.89
CA ILE A 53 -13.27 3.48 -7.70
C ILE A 53 -12.41 3.68 -8.94
N THR A 54 -11.23 4.27 -8.79
CA THR A 54 -10.22 4.37 -9.84
C THR A 54 -9.06 3.41 -9.54
N LEU A 55 -8.78 2.50 -10.46
CA LEU A 55 -7.63 1.59 -10.33
C LEU A 55 -6.38 2.26 -10.88
N LEU A 56 -5.34 2.33 -10.08
CA LEU A 56 -4.04 2.89 -10.44
C LEU A 56 -2.93 1.88 -10.22
N THR A 57 -1.98 1.88 -11.14
CA THR A 57 -0.76 1.05 -11.08
C THR A 57 0.47 1.86 -10.67
N ASP A 58 0.42 3.18 -10.81
CA ASP A 58 1.46 4.10 -10.37
C ASP A 58 1.10 4.70 -9.00
N TYR A 59 1.91 4.39 -8.00
CA TYR A 59 1.66 4.77 -6.60
C TYR A 59 1.93 6.26 -6.33
N VAL A 60 2.81 6.89 -7.10
CA VAL A 60 3.09 8.33 -6.99
C VAL A 60 1.95 9.13 -7.58
N THR A 61 1.41 8.71 -8.73
CA THR A 61 0.23 9.31 -9.36
C THR A 61 -1.00 9.24 -8.45
N ALA A 62 -1.21 8.12 -7.74
CA ALA A 62 -2.30 7.99 -6.78
C ALA A 62 -2.22 9.04 -5.65
N ASN A 63 -1.02 9.33 -5.15
CA ASN A 63 -0.81 10.35 -4.13
C ASN A 63 -0.89 11.78 -4.68
N LYS A 64 -0.40 12.02 -5.90
CA LYS A 64 -0.56 13.34 -6.56
C LYS A 64 -2.02 13.68 -6.78
N GLY A 65 -2.83 12.76 -7.31
CA GLY A 65 -4.26 12.96 -7.52
C GLY A 65 -5.01 13.17 -6.19
N LEU A 66 -4.64 12.43 -5.12
CA LEU A 66 -5.22 12.68 -3.80
C LEU A 66 -4.86 14.08 -3.29
N ALA A 67 -3.60 14.50 -3.40
CA ALA A 67 -3.16 15.83 -2.96
C ALA A 67 -3.81 16.97 -3.76
N ALA A 68 -4.05 16.76 -5.06
CA ALA A 68 -4.74 17.70 -5.94
C ALA A 68 -6.26 17.77 -5.71
N GLY A 69 -6.86 16.78 -5.01
CA GLY A 69 -8.29 16.71 -4.78
C GLY A 69 -9.09 15.96 -5.85
N ASP A 70 -8.42 15.27 -6.78
CA ASP A 70 -9.06 14.39 -7.76
C ASP A 70 -9.73 13.20 -7.08
N PHE A 71 -9.17 12.76 -5.96
CA PHE A 71 -9.70 11.71 -5.09
C PHE A 71 -9.98 12.25 -3.68
N ASP A 72 -10.92 11.62 -2.99
CA ASP A 72 -11.22 11.88 -1.58
C ASP A 72 -10.34 11.04 -0.65
N ALA A 73 -9.95 9.86 -1.12
CA ALA A 73 -9.07 8.92 -0.42
C ALA A 73 -8.24 8.09 -1.42
N ASN A 74 -7.18 7.46 -0.93
CA ASN A 74 -6.53 6.37 -1.64
C ASN A 74 -6.22 5.17 -0.74
N PHE A 75 -6.06 4.00 -1.38
CA PHE A 75 -5.79 2.74 -0.69
C PHE A 75 -4.80 1.89 -1.49
N HIS A 76 -3.48 2.11 -1.27
CA HIS A 76 -2.44 1.41 -2.00
C HIS A 76 -1.10 1.35 -1.26
N GLN A 77 -0.93 2.08 -0.16
CA GLN A 77 0.35 2.38 0.43
C GLN A 77 0.39 2.12 1.93
N HIS A 78 1.58 2.06 2.49
CA HIS A 78 1.84 2.11 3.93
C HIS A 78 2.26 3.52 4.37
N GLN A 79 2.13 3.80 5.67
CA GLN A 79 2.38 5.14 6.21
C GLN A 79 3.79 5.70 5.90
N PRO A 80 4.91 4.95 6.02
CA PRO A 80 6.22 5.49 5.66
C PRO A 80 6.32 5.99 4.22
N PHE A 81 5.70 5.29 3.25
CA PHE A 81 5.67 5.73 1.85
C PHE A 81 4.92 7.07 1.68
N MET A 82 3.76 7.21 2.34
CA MET A 82 2.99 8.45 2.35
C MET A 82 3.81 9.61 2.96
N GLN A 83 4.52 9.37 4.06
CA GLN A 83 5.34 10.39 4.72
C GLN A 83 6.45 10.91 3.81
N VAL A 84 7.20 10.01 3.16
CA VAL A 84 8.24 10.40 2.18
C VAL A 84 7.63 11.14 0.99
N PHE A 85 6.43 10.74 0.53
CA PHE A 85 5.72 11.49 -0.51
C PHE A 85 5.39 12.90 -0.05
N ASN A 86 4.85 13.09 1.16
CA ASN A 86 4.53 14.40 1.73
C ASN A 86 5.77 15.31 1.79
N GLU A 87 6.88 14.78 2.32
CA GLU A 87 8.15 15.52 2.43
C GLU A 87 8.66 15.99 1.06
N LYS A 88 8.64 15.10 0.05
CA LYS A 88 9.16 15.40 -1.28
C LYS A 88 8.28 16.32 -2.11
N ASN A 89 6.98 16.36 -1.84
CA ASN A 89 5.99 17.07 -2.65
C ASN A 89 5.29 18.20 -1.90
N ASN A 90 5.73 18.53 -0.66
CA ASN A 90 5.08 19.49 0.23
C ASN A 90 3.56 19.22 0.35
N ALA A 91 3.19 17.94 0.49
CA ALA A 91 1.81 17.50 0.56
C ALA A 91 1.37 17.24 2.03
N ASN A 92 0.06 17.21 2.25
CA ASN A 92 -0.55 17.06 3.58
C ASN A 92 -1.48 15.84 3.64
N LEU A 93 -1.03 14.71 3.08
CA LEU A 93 -1.75 13.45 3.19
C LEU A 93 -1.63 12.90 4.62
N VAL A 94 -2.72 12.30 5.10
CA VAL A 94 -2.78 11.72 6.44
C VAL A 94 -3.30 10.30 6.40
N LYS A 95 -2.80 9.47 7.30
CA LYS A 95 -3.38 8.16 7.56
C LYS A 95 -4.72 8.33 8.25
N VAL A 96 -5.74 7.70 7.68
CA VAL A 96 -7.08 7.59 8.29
C VAL A 96 -7.14 6.32 9.12
N GLU A 97 -6.88 5.15 8.50
CA GLU A 97 -6.93 3.86 9.16
C GLU A 97 -5.89 2.87 8.58
N SER A 98 -5.47 1.92 9.41
CA SER A 98 -4.76 0.73 8.96
C SER A 98 -5.76 -0.39 8.70
N VAL A 99 -5.63 -1.11 7.57
CA VAL A 99 -6.61 -2.12 7.16
C VAL A 99 -6.03 -3.53 7.21
N TYR A 100 -4.89 -3.77 6.57
CA TYR A 100 -4.27 -5.09 6.59
C TYR A 100 -2.74 -5.02 6.47
N ASP A 101 -2.08 -6.06 6.90
CA ASP A 101 -0.64 -6.28 6.74
C ASP A 101 -0.37 -7.38 5.70
N VAL A 102 0.82 -7.36 5.10
CA VAL A 102 1.23 -8.32 4.07
C VAL A 102 2.54 -9.00 4.42
N TYR A 103 2.66 -10.28 4.12
CA TYR A 103 3.87 -11.07 4.29
C TYR A 103 4.82 -10.87 3.09
N VAL A 104 5.46 -9.71 2.99
CA VAL A 104 6.50 -9.52 1.96
C VAL A 104 7.67 -10.45 2.21
N GLY A 105 8.38 -10.84 1.16
CA GLY A 105 9.48 -11.77 1.31
C GLY A 105 10.49 -11.70 0.17
N PHE A 106 11.52 -12.52 0.31
CA PHE A 106 12.51 -12.78 -0.73
C PHE A 106 12.23 -14.13 -1.36
N TYR A 107 12.14 -14.12 -2.68
CA TYR A 107 11.82 -15.26 -3.52
C TYR A 107 12.99 -15.60 -4.43
N SER A 108 13.08 -16.87 -4.84
CA SER A 108 14.07 -17.36 -5.79
C SER A 108 13.48 -18.45 -6.67
N THR A 109 13.84 -18.47 -7.95
CA THR A 109 13.58 -19.60 -8.85
C THR A 109 14.67 -20.67 -8.76
N LYS A 110 15.81 -20.36 -8.09
CA LYS A 110 17.02 -21.19 -8.09
C LYS A 110 17.24 -21.91 -6.75
N TYR A 111 16.78 -21.33 -5.65
CA TYR A 111 17.06 -21.83 -4.30
C TYR A 111 15.79 -21.99 -3.49
N THR A 112 15.77 -23.03 -2.66
CA THR A 112 14.65 -23.33 -1.75
C THR A 112 15.02 -23.11 -0.27
N LYS A 113 16.31 -22.87 0.01
CA LYS A 113 16.81 -22.64 1.38
C LYS A 113 17.86 -21.52 1.38
N LYS A 114 17.86 -20.71 2.43
CA LYS A 114 18.80 -19.61 2.64
C LYS A 114 20.28 -20.06 2.58
N SER A 115 20.58 -21.27 3.05
CA SER A 115 21.94 -21.83 3.01
C SER A 115 22.49 -22.04 1.61
N GLN A 116 21.64 -22.22 0.62
CA GLN A 116 22.00 -22.43 -0.79
C GLN A 116 22.38 -21.15 -1.54
N ILE A 117 22.09 -19.97 -0.98
CA ILE A 117 22.44 -18.69 -1.60
C ILE A 117 23.96 -18.65 -1.81
N PRO A 118 24.47 -18.49 -3.05
CA PRO A 118 25.90 -18.52 -3.32
C PRO A 118 26.60 -17.21 -2.90
N ASN A 119 27.91 -17.26 -2.87
CA ASN A 119 28.74 -16.06 -2.80
C ASN A 119 28.58 -15.26 -4.10
N GLY A 120 28.44 -13.93 -4.01
CA GLY A 120 28.20 -13.05 -5.15
C GLY A 120 26.77 -13.04 -5.69
N ALA A 121 25.79 -13.62 -4.96
CA ALA A 121 24.40 -13.67 -5.39
C ALA A 121 23.84 -12.29 -5.72
N LYS A 122 23.09 -12.19 -6.82
CA LYS A 122 22.37 -10.98 -7.25
C LYS A 122 21.03 -10.88 -6.52
N VAL A 123 20.81 -9.76 -5.83
CA VAL A 123 19.63 -9.51 -4.99
C VAL A 123 18.88 -8.31 -5.51
N ALA A 124 17.70 -8.51 -6.09
CA ALA A 124 16.83 -7.44 -6.54
C ALA A 124 15.98 -6.90 -5.38
N ILE A 125 16.05 -5.59 -5.17
CA ILE A 125 15.31 -4.86 -4.12
C ILE A 125 14.65 -3.60 -4.70
N PRO A 126 13.61 -3.05 -4.02
CA PRO A 126 13.02 -1.78 -4.44
C PRO A 126 14.01 -0.63 -4.44
N ASN A 127 13.84 0.32 -5.37
CA ASN A 127 14.64 1.54 -5.42
C ASN A 127 14.00 2.73 -4.70
N ASP A 128 12.71 2.63 -4.29
CA ASP A 128 12.12 3.66 -3.46
C ASP A 128 12.63 3.57 -2.01
N PRO A 129 12.82 4.72 -1.33
CA PRO A 129 13.51 4.75 -0.04
C PRO A 129 12.89 3.89 1.04
N THR A 130 11.56 3.80 1.10
CA THR A 130 10.87 3.13 2.21
C THR A 130 10.79 1.62 2.04
N ASN A 131 10.64 1.14 0.81
CA ASN A 131 10.64 -0.29 0.54
C ASN A 131 12.07 -0.84 0.40
N GLN A 132 13.04 0.00 0.00
CA GLN A 132 14.46 -0.35 0.08
C GLN A 132 14.89 -0.55 1.55
N ASP A 133 14.54 0.38 2.44
CA ASP A 133 14.72 0.23 3.89
C ASP A 133 14.11 -1.08 4.41
N ARG A 134 12.86 -1.37 4.01
CA ARG A 134 12.16 -2.59 4.39
C ARG A 134 12.91 -3.85 3.97
N ALA A 135 13.34 -3.92 2.70
CA ALA A 135 14.09 -5.03 2.15
C ALA A 135 15.43 -5.23 2.87
N LEU A 136 16.18 -4.15 3.11
CA LEU A 136 17.46 -4.20 3.81
C LEU A 136 17.31 -4.67 5.27
N ARG A 137 16.27 -4.23 5.98
CA ARG A 137 15.98 -4.72 7.35
C ARG A 137 15.67 -6.21 7.39
N ILE A 138 14.95 -6.74 6.40
CA ILE A 138 14.68 -8.18 6.31
C ILE A 138 16.00 -8.94 6.08
N LEU A 139 16.83 -8.51 5.15
CA LEU A 139 18.13 -9.14 4.89
C LEU A 139 19.06 -9.10 6.11
N ALA A 140 19.05 -8.00 6.85
CA ALA A 140 19.84 -7.87 8.08
C ALA A 140 19.32 -8.81 9.18
N LYS A 141 18.01 -8.89 9.36
CA LYS A 141 17.37 -9.81 10.31
C LYS A 141 17.69 -11.27 9.99
N GLU A 142 17.71 -11.61 8.70
CA GLU A 142 18.10 -12.95 8.23
C GLU A 142 19.61 -13.20 8.32
N GLY A 143 20.38 -12.20 8.75
CA GLY A 143 21.83 -12.30 8.93
C GLY A 143 22.62 -12.39 7.63
N LEU A 144 22.03 -11.98 6.51
CA LEU A 144 22.69 -11.95 5.20
C LEU A 144 23.53 -10.68 5.01
N ILE A 145 23.17 -9.60 5.68
CA ILE A 145 23.92 -8.33 5.69
C ILE A 145 24.02 -7.76 7.10
N SER A 146 24.91 -6.78 7.27
CA SER A 146 24.94 -5.91 8.45
C SER A 146 24.71 -4.47 8.02
N LEU A 147 23.97 -3.71 8.83
CA LEU A 147 23.63 -2.32 8.57
C LEU A 147 24.32 -1.39 9.59
N LYS A 148 24.65 -0.18 9.17
CA LYS A 148 25.12 0.88 10.07
C LYS A 148 24.10 1.11 11.20
N ASN A 149 24.58 1.41 12.39
CA ASN A 149 23.69 1.85 13.47
C ASN A 149 23.30 3.32 13.24
N LYS A 150 22.05 3.57 12.86
CA LYS A 150 21.50 4.92 12.66
C LYS A 150 20.00 4.99 12.87
N ASN A 151 19.48 6.18 13.02
CA ASN A 151 18.05 6.47 12.95
C ASN A 151 17.61 6.71 11.49
N GLY A 152 16.33 6.48 11.20
CA GLY A 152 15.72 6.73 9.90
C GLY A 152 15.75 5.55 8.95
N LEU A 153 15.67 5.86 7.65
CA LEU A 153 15.61 4.86 6.58
C LEU A 153 17.00 4.41 6.16
N TYR A 154 17.18 3.11 5.99
CA TYR A 154 18.39 2.54 5.41
C TYR A 154 18.36 2.59 3.87
N ASN A 155 19.52 2.77 3.28
CA ASN A 155 19.77 2.62 1.86
C ASN A 155 21.03 1.76 1.62
N LEU A 156 21.38 1.50 0.37
CA LEU A 156 22.52 0.63 0.04
C LEU A 156 23.87 1.11 0.59
N SER A 157 24.07 2.43 0.78
CA SER A 157 25.31 2.96 1.37
C SER A 157 25.44 2.67 2.88
N ASP A 158 24.37 2.19 3.51
CA ASP A 158 24.34 1.80 4.91
C ASP A 158 24.67 0.31 5.14
N VAL A 159 24.83 -0.45 4.06
CA VAL A 159 25.26 -1.84 4.15
C VAL A 159 26.76 -1.88 4.46
N ILE A 160 27.12 -2.37 5.66
CA ILE A 160 28.53 -2.43 6.11
C ILE A 160 29.20 -3.71 5.59
N ASN A 161 28.47 -4.82 5.61
CA ASN A 161 29.00 -6.13 5.27
C ASN A 161 27.90 -7.01 4.67
N THR A 162 28.28 -7.81 3.71
CA THR A 162 27.48 -8.89 3.15
C THR A 162 28.22 -10.19 3.35
N LYS A 163 27.69 -11.11 4.16
CA LYS A 163 28.35 -12.40 4.47
C LYS A 163 28.68 -13.24 3.23
N LYS A 164 28.02 -12.94 2.11
CA LYS A 164 28.13 -13.69 0.85
C LYS A 164 28.46 -12.78 -0.34
N ASN A 165 29.06 -11.62 -0.12
CA ASN A 165 29.39 -10.65 -1.18
C ASN A 165 28.21 -10.34 -2.11
N LEU A 166 27.01 -10.14 -1.53
CA LEU A 166 25.78 -9.94 -2.28
C LEU A 166 25.88 -8.70 -3.19
N GLN A 167 25.38 -8.84 -4.42
CA GLN A 167 25.31 -7.78 -5.41
C GLN A 167 23.87 -7.26 -5.49
N PHE A 168 23.64 -5.99 -5.16
CA PHE A 168 22.30 -5.40 -5.13
C PHE A 168 21.91 -4.79 -6.46
N LEU A 169 20.66 -5.06 -6.88
CA LEU A 169 19.96 -4.44 -8.00
C LEU A 169 18.78 -3.66 -7.45
N ALA A 170 18.94 -2.34 -7.25
CA ALA A 170 17.84 -1.47 -6.82
C ALA A 170 17.02 -1.05 -8.05
N ILE A 171 15.79 -1.53 -8.16
CA ILE A 171 14.93 -1.38 -9.35
C ILE A 171 13.52 -0.95 -8.96
N PRO A 172 12.74 -0.36 -9.91
CA PRO A 172 11.35 -0.01 -9.66
C PRO A 172 10.49 -1.22 -9.27
N ILE A 173 9.53 -1.01 -8.38
CA ILE A 173 8.62 -2.06 -7.87
C ILE A 173 7.99 -2.90 -8.99
N PRO A 174 7.44 -2.32 -10.09
CA PRO A 174 6.85 -3.14 -11.16
C PRO A 174 7.83 -4.11 -11.82
N SER A 175 9.13 -3.82 -11.80
CA SER A 175 10.17 -4.66 -12.41
C SER A 175 10.61 -5.83 -11.52
N LEU A 176 10.23 -5.86 -10.24
CA LEU A 176 10.68 -6.90 -9.30
C LEU A 176 10.14 -8.29 -9.64
N VAL A 177 8.96 -8.39 -10.26
CA VAL A 177 8.41 -9.68 -10.72
C VAL A 177 9.25 -10.26 -11.86
N GLN A 178 9.73 -9.41 -12.78
CA GLN A 178 10.65 -9.87 -13.83
C GLN A 178 12.01 -10.25 -13.21
N ALA A 179 12.53 -9.44 -12.29
CA ALA A 179 13.78 -9.72 -11.61
C ALA A 179 13.76 -11.05 -10.83
N TYR A 180 12.62 -11.51 -10.33
CA TYR A 180 12.47 -12.83 -9.72
C TYR A 180 12.90 -13.98 -10.66
N LYS A 181 12.72 -13.83 -11.97
CA LYS A 181 13.13 -14.84 -12.97
C LYS A 181 14.64 -14.82 -13.28
N GLU A 182 15.28 -13.69 -13.06
CA GLU A 182 16.67 -13.42 -13.52
C GLU A 182 17.68 -13.37 -12.38
N ALA A 183 17.34 -12.71 -11.28
CA ALA A 183 18.20 -12.57 -10.11
C ALA A 183 18.29 -13.88 -9.31
N ASP A 184 19.21 -13.92 -8.34
CA ASP A 184 19.31 -15.04 -7.39
C ASP A 184 18.25 -14.92 -6.30
N LEU A 185 17.95 -13.70 -5.88
CA LEU A 185 16.87 -13.36 -4.97
C LEU A 185 16.14 -12.10 -5.45
N ALA A 186 14.83 -12.05 -5.25
CA ALA A 186 14.04 -10.84 -5.48
C ALA A 186 13.09 -10.59 -4.32
N PHE A 187 13.11 -9.37 -3.79
CA PHE A 187 12.08 -8.88 -2.86
C PHE A 187 10.75 -8.72 -3.60
N ASN A 188 9.66 -9.23 -3.04
CA ASN A 188 8.35 -9.06 -3.65
C ASN A 188 7.21 -9.05 -2.64
N TRP A 189 6.07 -8.52 -3.10
CA TRP A 189 4.78 -8.57 -2.41
C TRP A 189 3.99 -9.79 -2.85
N PRO A 190 3.20 -10.39 -1.95
CA PRO A 190 2.32 -11.51 -2.29
C PRO A 190 1.42 -11.22 -3.49
N SER A 191 0.79 -10.04 -3.53
CA SER A 191 -0.11 -9.63 -4.62
C SER A 191 0.54 -9.57 -6.00
N HIS A 192 1.85 -9.35 -6.06
CA HIS A 192 2.61 -9.39 -7.31
C HIS A 192 2.94 -10.83 -7.71
N MET A 193 3.35 -11.65 -6.73
CA MET A 193 3.76 -13.03 -6.96
C MET A 193 2.57 -13.94 -7.30
N LEU A 194 1.39 -13.70 -6.71
CA LEU A 194 0.15 -14.40 -7.05
C LEU A 194 -0.22 -14.28 -8.54
N LYS A 195 0.09 -13.16 -9.19
CA LYS A 195 -0.16 -12.97 -10.63
C LYS A 195 0.59 -13.96 -11.52
N ILE A 196 1.66 -14.54 -11.00
CA ILE A 196 2.49 -15.54 -11.71
C ILE A 196 2.42 -16.91 -11.03
N GLY A 197 1.43 -17.14 -10.18
CA GLY A 197 1.19 -18.44 -9.52
C GLY A 197 2.16 -18.76 -8.38
N VAL A 198 2.90 -17.77 -7.85
CA VAL A 198 3.85 -17.96 -6.75
C VAL A 198 3.22 -17.45 -5.45
N HIS A 199 3.29 -18.25 -4.40
CA HIS A 199 2.67 -17.97 -3.10
C HIS A 199 3.71 -17.57 -2.04
N VAL A 200 3.26 -17.03 -0.90
CA VAL A 200 4.15 -16.65 0.20
C VAL A 200 4.92 -17.85 0.77
N LYS A 201 4.32 -19.04 0.77
CA LYS A 201 4.99 -20.28 1.20
C LYS A 201 6.21 -20.65 0.35
N ASP A 202 6.30 -20.12 -0.88
CA ASP A 202 7.40 -20.35 -1.81
C ASP A 202 8.56 -19.35 -1.60
N ALA A 203 8.40 -18.38 -0.69
CA ALA A 203 9.47 -17.47 -0.31
C ALA A 203 10.57 -18.19 0.48
N LEU A 204 11.83 -17.85 0.23
CA LEU A 204 12.93 -18.34 1.04
C LEU A 204 12.82 -17.88 2.49
N PHE A 205 12.36 -16.65 2.68
CA PHE A 205 12.05 -16.06 3.97
C PHE A 205 11.15 -14.84 3.80
N THR A 206 10.35 -14.56 4.82
CA THR A 206 9.38 -13.47 4.83
C THR A 206 9.68 -12.48 5.96
N GLU A 207 9.12 -11.29 5.85
CA GLU A 207 9.15 -10.32 6.93
C GLU A 207 8.42 -10.86 8.15
N THR A 208 9.04 -10.75 9.30
CA THR A 208 8.44 -11.04 10.59
C THR A 208 8.61 -9.86 11.54
N GLY A 209 7.52 -9.46 12.22
CA GLY A 209 7.58 -8.46 13.28
C GLY A 209 7.62 -7.00 12.80
N SER A 210 6.96 -6.68 11.69
CA SER A 210 6.77 -5.29 11.25
C SER A 210 5.96 -4.45 12.26
N LYS A 211 5.18 -5.12 13.11
CA LYS A 211 4.31 -4.53 14.15
C LYS A 211 3.40 -3.43 13.58
N GLY A 212 2.88 -3.63 12.38
CA GLY A 212 1.98 -2.68 11.72
C GLY A 212 2.66 -1.48 11.05
N ARG A 213 3.99 -1.37 11.08
CA ARG A 213 4.73 -0.26 10.44
C ARG A 213 4.44 -0.13 8.96
N TYR A 214 4.23 -1.26 8.29
CA TYR A 214 3.99 -1.33 6.85
C TYR A 214 2.59 -1.80 6.50
N SER A 215 1.63 -1.69 7.44
CA SER A 215 0.22 -1.95 7.14
C SER A 215 -0.26 -1.07 6.01
N ILE A 216 -1.05 -1.63 5.12
CA ILE A 216 -1.72 -0.88 4.06
C ILE A 216 -2.81 -0.02 4.70
N ILE A 217 -2.74 1.27 4.40
CA ILE A 217 -3.56 2.31 5.02
C ILE A 217 -4.56 2.91 4.04
N LEU A 218 -5.73 3.26 4.55
CA LEU A 218 -6.59 4.26 3.96
C LEU A 218 -5.97 5.63 4.26
N ALA A 219 -5.68 6.40 3.21
CA ALA A 219 -5.15 7.75 3.31
C ALA A 219 -6.11 8.77 2.70
N SER A 220 -6.12 9.98 3.25
CA SER A 220 -6.87 11.12 2.74
C SER A 220 -6.02 12.40 2.84
N ARG A 221 -6.56 13.54 2.39
CA ARG A 221 -5.97 14.84 2.70
C ARG A 221 -6.33 15.24 4.14
N LYS A 222 -5.49 16.06 4.73
CA LYS A 222 -5.71 16.60 6.10
C LYS A 222 -7.02 17.40 6.21
N ASP A 223 -7.41 18.13 5.17
CA ASP A 223 -8.61 18.97 5.13
C ASP A 223 -9.91 18.18 5.12
N ASN A 224 -9.93 16.98 4.50
CA ASN A 224 -11.15 16.16 4.40
C ASN A 224 -11.16 14.93 5.35
N ALA A 225 -10.06 14.64 6.04
CA ALA A 225 -9.91 13.44 6.87
C ALA A 225 -11.02 13.29 7.94
N ASN A 226 -11.53 14.40 8.44
CA ASN A 226 -12.58 14.41 9.46
C ASN A 226 -14.01 14.51 8.91
N SER A 227 -14.18 14.56 7.58
CA SER A 227 -15.50 14.59 6.95
C SER A 227 -16.29 13.30 7.23
N GLN A 228 -17.63 13.40 7.22
CA GLN A 228 -18.48 12.24 7.49
C GLN A 228 -18.25 11.12 6.46
N LYS A 229 -18.10 11.46 5.19
CA LYS A 229 -17.85 10.48 4.12
C LYS A 229 -16.54 9.69 4.32
N ILE A 230 -15.47 10.33 4.80
CA ILE A 230 -14.19 9.64 5.08
C ILE A 230 -14.29 8.77 6.34
N LYS A 231 -15.00 9.22 7.38
CA LYS A 231 -15.26 8.40 8.57
C LYS A 231 -16.10 7.16 8.24
N ASP A 232 -17.14 7.32 7.41
CA ASP A 232 -17.96 6.20 6.97
C ASP A 232 -17.18 5.23 6.08
N LEU A 233 -16.34 5.75 5.17
CA LEU A 233 -15.43 4.94 4.37
C LEU A 233 -14.46 4.15 5.26
N ALA A 234 -13.82 4.79 6.23
CA ALA A 234 -12.91 4.14 7.17
C ALA A 234 -13.58 3.00 7.94
N LYS A 235 -14.81 3.22 8.41
CA LYS A 235 -15.63 2.19 9.08
C LYS A 235 -15.97 1.03 8.13
N ALA A 236 -16.35 1.32 6.89
CA ALA A 236 -16.66 0.30 5.89
C ALA A 236 -15.42 -0.53 5.51
N MET A 237 -14.25 0.10 5.37
CA MET A 237 -12.98 -0.57 5.09
C MET A 237 -12.52 -1.51 6.22
N ARG A 238 -13.08 -1.38 7.41
CA ARG A 238 -12.81 -2.24 8.59
C ARG A 238 -14.04 -3.03 9.03
N SER A 239 -14.96 -3.28 8.11
CA SER A 239 -16.19 -4.05 8.38
C SER A 239 -15.90 -5.54 8.58
N ALA A 240 -16.87 -6.23 9.19
CA ALA A 240 -16.82 -7.69 9.32
C ALA A 240 -16.72 -8.39 7.95
N SER A 241 -17.34 -7.83 6.91
CA SER A 241 -17.27 -8.35 5.54
C SER A 241 -15.85 -8.26 4.96
N VAL A 242 -15.15 -7.13 5.15
CA VAL A 242 -13.75 -6.96 4.76
C VAL A 242 -12.84 -7.91 5.54
N LYS A 243 -13.06 -8.02 6.87
CA LYS A 243 -12.31 -8.95 7.71
C LYS A 243 -12.49 -10.40 7.25
N LYS A 244 -13.73 -10.79 6.94
CA LYS A 244 -14.03 -12.13 6.40
C LYS A 244 -13.34 -12.37 5.07
N PHE A 245 -13.43 -11.42 4.13
CA PHE A 245 -12.75 -11.52 2.84
C PHE A 245 -11.24 -11.75 3.00
N LEU A 246 -10.58 -10.96 3.84
CA LEU A 246 -9.13 -11.11 4.09
C LEU A 246 -8.79 -12.46 4.69
N LYS A 247 -9.59 -12.96 5.63
CA LYS A 247 -9.39 -14.28 6.24
C LYS A 247 -9.59 -15.42 5.27
N ASP A 248 -10.63 -15.36 4.44
CA ASP A 248 -11.01 -16.45 3.56
C ASP A 248 -10.14 -16.50 2.28
N ASN A 249 -9.72 -15.34 1.77
CA ASN A 249 -9.12 -15.24 0.44
C ASN A 249 -7.67 -14.73 0.46
N TYR A 250 -7.15 -14.24 1.60
CA TYR A 250 -5.82 -13.60 1.67
C TYR A 250 -5.03 -13.99 2.93
N SER A 251 -5.47 -14.98 3.70
CA SER A 251 -4.86 -15.34 4.97
C SER A 251 -3.44 -15.90 4.87
N GLN A 252 -3.08 -16.46 3.73
CA GLN A 252 -1.72 -16.95 3.48
C GLN A 252 -0.77 -15.80 3.09
N GLU A 253 -1.27 -14.72 2.53
CA GLU A 253 -0.52 -13.60 1.99
C GLU A 253 -0.48 -12.38 2.93
N GLY A 254 -1.41 -12.33 3.90
CA GLY A 254 -1.52 -11.23 4.84
C GLY A 254 -2.68 -11.41 5.82
N TYR A 255 -2.92 -10.41 6.65
CA TYR A 255 -3.94 -10.48 7.69
C TYR A 255 -4.55 -9.10 7.99
N PRO A 256 -5.84 -9.06 8.41
CA PRO A 256 -6.45 -7.81 8.88
C PRO A 256 -5.80 -7.35 10.19
N VAL A 257 -5.65 -6.02 10.34
CA VAL A 257 -5.05 -5.40 11.55
C VAL A 257 -6.08 -4.71 12.44
N PHE A 258 -7.34 -5.14 12.38
CA PHE A 258 -8.48 -4.61 13.16
C PHE A 258 -9.41 -5.72 13.65
#